data_5ba8fcc0e688d12189cea153d75babb3
#
_entry.id   5ba8fcc0e688d12189cea153d75babb3
#
_cell.length_a   1.000
_cell.length_b   1.000
_cell.length_c   1.000
_cell.angle_alpha   90.00
_cell.angle_beta   90.00
_cell.angle_gamma   90.00
#
_symmetry.space_group_name_H-M   'P 1'
#
loop_
_entity.id
_entity.type
_entity.pdbx_description
1 polymer ?
#
loop_
_entity_poly.entity_id
_entity_poly.type
_entity_poly.pdbx_seq_one_letter_code
_entity_poly.pdbx_strand_id
1 'polypeptide(L)'
;MKNKLLRLFKNKNFLFSLLFVLIAAISIVLIIWMSQDFSLGEFFTYIKTASPEWIIASVLSMVLFIVFEGLALTVICRGFGYKTKLSGGFIYSAADIYFSAVTPSATGGQPASAYFMVKDGISGVMTTAALLLNLFLYTVSVLAIGIICFIFKFDIFLSYGLTPKIFIIAGFICQLVLALFLFMLLINRKLLHRICRSFIHILCKIRIFKNEDERQQRLDAYMDSYRKSIKIIIRHKKVIWLAFLMNLLQRSAQIAVSVFVYMATIGSSLSDAVTVWFLQAYTVLGANTVPVPGGVGIYDYITINGFCSIMTKAQAVHLDLLARSLSFYFCIFICGFSILIRYIWLRKKSHKAKIRNDK
;
A
#
# COMPACT_ATOMS: atom_id res chain seq x y z
N MET A 1 -9.53 32.77 -20.12
CA MET A 1 -8.59 31.80 -19.53
C MET A 1 -8.83 31.57 -18.03
N LYS A 2 -9.00 32.59 -17.19
CA LYS A 2 -9.25 32.47 -15.73
C LYS A 2 -10.44 31.56 -15.34
N ASN A 3 -11.57 31.63 -16.03
CA ASN A 3 -12.77 30.82 -15.73
C ASN A 3 -12.64 29.32 -16.13
N LYS A 4 -11.75 28.99 -17.07
CA LYS A 4 -11.46 27.60 -17.45
C LYS A 4 -10.53 26.92 -16.43
N LEU A 5 -9.55 27.66 -15.91
CA LEU A 5 -8.68 27.22 -14.82
C LEU A 5 -9.45 27.00 -13.51
N LEU A 6 -10.34 27.91 -13.13
CA LEU A 6 -11.19 27.77 -11.94
C LEU A 6 -12.15 26.57 -12.01
N ARG A 7 -12.62 26.21 -13.21
CA ARG A 7 -13.43 24.99 -13.42
C ARG A 7 -12.58 23.71 -13.30
N LEU A 8 -11.31 23.73 -13.71
CA LEU A 8 -10.38 22.61 -13.54
C LEU A 8 -10.07 22.34 -12.05
N PHE A 9 -9.85 23.39 -11.25
CA PHE A 9 -9.64 23.26 -9.80
C PHE A 9 -10.90 22.83 -9.01
N LYS A 10 -12.08 23.00 -9.56
CA LYS A 10 -13.33 22.41 -9.00
C LYS A 10 -13.48 20.91 -9.30
N ASN A 11 -12.71 20.37 -10.23
CA ASN A 11 -12.79 18.95 -10.57
C ASN A 11 -11.89 18.15 -9.62
N LYS A 12 -12.50 17.42 -8.68
CA LYS A 12 -11.81 16.57 -7.70
C LYS A 12 -10.77 15.64 -8.32
N ASN A 13 -11.05 15.10 -9.51
CA ASN A 13 -10.13 14.22 -10.23
C ASN A 13 -8.86 14.97 -10.71
N PHE A 14 -9.02 16.21 -11.14
CA PHE A 14 -7.89 17.07 -11.51
C PHE A 14 -7.03 17.41 -10.28
N LEU A 15 -7.65 17.70 -9.15
CA LEU A 15 -6.96 17.99 -7.90
C LEU A 15 -6.14 16.77 -7.41
N PHE A 16 -6.70 15.55 -7.49
CA PHE A 16 -5.98 14.32 -7.16
C PHE A 16 -4.81 14.05 -8.11
N SER A 17 -4.99 14.27 -9.42
CA SER A 17 -3.89 14.14 -10.39
C SER A 17 -2.78 15.17 -10.14
N LEU A 18 -3.14 16.41 -9.80
CA LEU A 18 -2.20 17.46 -9.45
C LEU A 18 -1.44 17.13 -8.17
N LEU A 19 -2.12 16.63 -7.14
CA LEU A 19 -1.50 16.19 -5.89
C LEU A 19 -0.51 15.07 -6.13
N PHE A 20 -0.86 14.09 -6.99
CA PHE A 20 0.05 13.01 -7.36
C PHE A 20 1.32 13.53 -8.05
N VAL A 21 1.17 14.41 -9.05
CA VAL A 21 2.31 15.01 -9.74
C VAL A 21 3.19 15.83 -8.76
N LEU A 22 2.57 16.53 -7.82
CA LEU A 22 3.27 17.28 -6.79
C LEU A 22 4.08 16.37 -5.85
N ILE A 23 3.47 15.27 -5.38
CA ILE A 23 4.16 14.26 -4.53
C ILE A 23 5.34 13.65 -5.29
N ALA A 24 5.14 13.29 -6.56
CA ALA A 24 6.20 12.75 -7.40
C ALA A 24 7.36 13.76 -7.56
N ALA A 25 7.03 15.03 -7.86
CA ALA A 25 8.03 16.09 -8.01
C ALA A 25 8.80 16.34 -6.70
N ILE A 26 8.10 16.42 -5.57
CA ILE A 26 8.74 16.59 -4.25
C ILE A 26 9.68 15.41 -3.95
N SER A 27 9.24 14.17 -4.22
CA SER A 27 10.06 12.97 -4.02
C SER A 27 11.38 13.05 -4.80
N ILE A 28 11.29 13.34 -6.10
CA ILE A 28 12.45 13.45 -6.99
C ILE A 28 13.38 14.58 -6.52
N VAL A 29 12.81 15.76 -6.20
CA VAL A 29 13.60 16.92 -5.73
C VAL A 29 14.31 16.58 -4.40
N LEU A 30 13.66 15.91 -3.47
CA LEU A 30 14.28 15.51 -2.21
C LEU A 30 15.43 14.53 -2.41
N ILE A 31 15.27 13.54 -3.29
CA ILE A 31 16.33 12.58 -3.58
C ILE A 31 17.53 13.29 -4.23
N ILE A 32 17.28 14.16 -5.20
CA ILE A 32 18.34 14.96 -5.85
C ILE A 32 19.02 15.90 -4.85
N TRP A 33 18.27 16.55 -3.97
CA TRP A 33 18.81 17.44 -2.94
C TRP A 33 19.67 16.72 -1.89
N MET A 34 19.31 15.47 -1.57
CA MET A 34 20.10 14.63 -0.68
C MET A 34 21.42 14.15 -1.29
N SER A 35 21.55 14.22 -2.62
CA SER A 35 22.77 13.88 -3.36
C SER A 35 23.42 15.14 -3.94
N GLN A 36 24.49 15.61 -3.28
CA GLN A 36 25.26 16.76 -3.77
C GLN A 36 25.95 16.51 -5.12
N ASP A 37 26.16 15.23 -5.49
CA ASP A 37 26.88 14.79 -6.69
C ASP A 37 25.93 14.17 -7.74
N PHE A 38 24.62 14.45 -7.70
CA PHE A 38 23.68 13.87 -8.67
C PHE A 38 23.86 14.49 -10.05
N SER A 39 24.16 13.66 -11.05
CA SER A 39 24.24 14.02 -12.47
C SER A 39 23.14 13.32 -13.26
N LEU A 40 22.28 14.12 -13.93
CA LEU A 40 21.27 13.57 -14.86
C LEU A 40 21.90 12.74 -15.98
N GLY A 41 23.07 13.17 -16.50
CA GLY A 41 23.79 12.46 -17.54
C GLY A 41 24.24 11.05 -17.08
N GLU A 42 24.80 10.98 -15.87
CA GLU A 42 25.20 9.68 -15.26
C GLU A 42 23.99 8.80 -14.99
N PHE A 43 22.88 9.35 -14.52
CA PHE A 43 21.64 8.59 -14.31
C PHE A 43 21.08 8.01 -15.61
N PHE A 44 21.07 8.77 -16.70
CA PHE A 44 20.66 8.24 -18.01
C PHE A 44 21.62 7.16 -18.53
N THR A 45 22.91 7.31 -18.31
CA THR A 45 23.90 6.29 -18.62
C THR A 45 23.68 5.03 -17.81
N TYR A 46 23.42 5.18 -16.50
CA TYR A 46 23.10 4.09 -15.58
C TYR A 46 21.86 3.30 -16.03
N ILE A 47 20.81 3.96 -16.52
CA ILE A 47 19.63 3.28 -17.08
C ILE A 47 19.97 2.57 -18.40
N LYS A 48 20.75 3.19 -19.27
CA LYS A 48 21.12 2.62 -20.57
C LYS A 48 22.00 1.37 -20.46
N THR A 49 22.82 1.29 -19.43
CA THR A 49 23.70 0.14 -19.17
C THR A 49 23.01 -0.97 -18.39
N ALA A 50 21.77 -0.76 -17.91
CA ALA A 50 21.02 -1.73 -17.14
C ALA A 50 20.62 -2.95 -18.01
N SER A 51 20.77 -4.15 -17.46
CA SER A 51 20.39 -5.40 -18.12
C SER A 51 18.85 -5.49 -18.24
N PRO A 52 18.30 -5.59 -19.46
CA PRO A 52 16.86 -5.55 -19.70
C PRO A 52 16.07 -6.66 -18.99
N GLU A 53 16.65 -7.87 -18.90
CA GLU A 53 16.01 -9.02 -18.25
C GLU A 53 15.72 -8.76 -16.76
N TRP A 54 16.63 -8.12 -16.04
CA TRP A 54 16.45 -7.77 -14.64
C TRP A 54 15.50 -6.59 -14.44
N ILE A 55 15.47 -5.64 -15.38
CA ILE A 55 14.44 -4.58 -15.37
C ILE A 55 13.05 -5.18 -15.59
N ILE A 56 12.89 -6.15 -16.52
CA ILE A 56 11.62 -6.86 -16.71
C ILE A 56 11.24 -7.63 -15.43
N ALA A 57 12.20 -8.31 -14.77
CA ALA A 57 11.96 -9.00 -13.51
C ALA A 57 11.49 -8.02 -12.40
N SER A 58 12.08 -6.82 -12.36
CA SER A 58 11.67 -5.75 -11.44
C SER A 58 10.23 -5.30 -11.69
N VAL A 59 9.85 -5.06 -12.95
CA VAL A 59 8.48 -4.71 -13.34
C VAL A 59 7.50 -5.83 -13.00
N LEU A 60 7.86 -7.09 -13.30
CA LEU A 60 7.03 -8.25 -12.94
C LEU A 60 6.85 -8.36 -11.44
N SER A 61 7.91 -8.13 -10.65
CA SER A 61 7.85 -8.15 -9.19
C SER A 61 6.89 -7.08 -8.67
N MET A 62 6.86 -5.90 -9.29
CA MET A 62 5.92 -4.84 -8.96
C MET A 62 4.47 -5.21 -9.30
N VAL A 63 4.24 -5.86 -10.45
CA VAL A 63 2.91 -6.38 -10.80
C VAL A 63 2.48 -7.46 -9.81
N LEU A 64 3.39 -8.35 -9.41
CA LEU A 64 3.12 -9.39 -8.41
C LEU A 64 2.75 -8.78 -7.04
N PHE A 65 3.35 -7.65 -6.65
CA PHE A 65 2.95 -6.91 -5.46
C PHE A 65 1.45 -6.57 -5.48
N ILE A 66 0.92 -6.02 -6.57
CA ILE A 66 -0.51 -5.69 -6.73
C ILE A 66 -1.36 -6.97 -6.74
N VAL A 67 -0.90 -7.99 -7.45
CA VAL A 67 -1.62 -9.26 -7.60
C VAL A 67 -1.73 -10.00 -6.27
N PHE A 68 -0.67 -10.10 -5.48
CA PHE A 68 -0.68 -10.81 -4.20
C PHE A 68 -1.61 -10.15 -3.18
N GLU A 69 -1.67 -8.83 -3.12
CA GLU A 69 -2.66 -8.15 -2.29
C GLU A 69 -4.09 -8.46 -2.75
N GLY A 70 -4.33 -8.38 -4.06
CA GLY A 70 -5.63 -8.74 -4.65
C GLY A 70 -6.02 -10.19 -4.39
N LEU A 71 -5.04 -11.12 -4.38
CA LEU A 71 -5.25 -12.51 -4.01
C LEU A 71 -5.59 -12.66 -2.53
N ALA A 72 -4.90 -11.95 -1.62
CA ALA A 72 -5.20 -11.96 -0.19
C ALA A 72 -6.65 -11.53 0.06
N LEU A 73 -7.09 -10.41 -0.53
CA LEU A 73 -8.48 -9.93 -0.43
C LEU A 73 -9.46 -10.92 -1.05
N THR A 74 -9.12 -11.53 -2.20
CA THR A 74 -9.97 -12.54 -2.85
C THR A 74 -10.15 -13.78 -1.96
N VAL A 75 -9.08 -14.27 -1.35
CA VAL A 75 -9.09 -15.42 -0.45
C VAL A 75 -9.96 -15.13 0.77
N ILE A 76 -9.83 -13.97 1.38
CA ILE A 76 -10.64 -13.54 2.53
C ILE A 76 -12.12 -13.44 2.14
N CYS A 77 -12.45 -12.80 1.02
CA CYS A 77 -13.83 -12.68 0.55
C CYS A 77 -14.46 -14.04 0.24
N ARG A 78 -13.71 -14.96 -0.36
CA ARG A 78 -14.16 -16.34 -0.58
C ARG A 78 -14.37 -17.12 0.74
N GLY A 79 -13.52 -16.84 1.74
CA GLY A 79 -13.69 -17.38 3.10
C GLY A 79 -14.98 -16.92 3.77
N PHE A 80 -15.52 -15.76 3.40
CA PHE A 80 -16.83 -15.26 3.79
C PHE A 80 -17.99 -15.79 2.92
N GLY A 81 -17.71 -16.65 1.93
CA GLY A 81 -18.71 -17.25 1.05
C GLY A 81 -19.02 -16.48 -0.23
N TYR A 82 -18.31 -15.37 -0.52
CA TYR A 82 -18.49 -14.60 -1.75
C TYR A 82 -17.71 -15.21 -2.92
N LYS A 83 -18.34 -15.33 -4.08
CA LYS A 83 -17.69 -15.79 -5.34
C LYS A 83 -16.88 -14.66 -5.99
N THR A 84 -15.84 -14.17 -5.31
CA THR A 84 -14.99 -13.10 -5.82
C THR A 84 -14.07 -13.60 -6.93
N LYS A 85 -14.05 -12.88 -8.07
CA LYS A 85 -13.14 -13.16 -9.19
C LYS A 85 -11.76 -12.58 -8.90
N LEU A 86 -10.70 -13.17 -9.46
CA LEU A 86 -9.33 -12.65 -9.34
C LEU A 86 -9.20 -11.21 -9.85
N SER A 87 -9.88 -10.89 -10.96
CA SER A 87 -9.92 -9.52 -11.50
C SER A 87 -10.60 -8.53 -10.54
N GLY A 88 -11.57 -8.97 -9.73
CA GLY A 88 -12.16 -8.15 -8.67
C GLY A 88 -11.13 -7.84 -7.59
N GLY A 89 -10.43 -8.87 -7.08
CA GLY A 89 -9.37 -8.69 -6.10
C GLY A 89 -8.26 -7.75 -6.57
N PHE A 90 -7.82 -7.89 -7.84
CA PHE A 90 -6.86 -6.97 -8.43
C PHE A 90 -7.34 -5.51 -8.40
N ILE A 91 -8.60 -5.24 -8.72
CA ILE A 91 -9.17 -3.89 -8.66
C ILE A 91 -9.27 -3.37 -7.23
N TYR A 92 -9.57 -4.23 -6.25
CA TYR A 92 -9.60 -3.83 -4.83
C TYR A 92 -8.21 -3.41 -4.35
N SER A 93 -7.18 -4.19 -4.68
CA SER A 93 -5.78 -3.87 -4.40
C SER A 93 -5.34 -2.60 -5.13
N ALA A 94 -5.59 -2.50 -6.43
CA ALA A 94 -5.24 -1.32 -7.22
C ALA A 94 -5.89 -0.04 -6.64
N ALA A 95 -7.14 -0.13 -6.16
CA ALA A 95 -7.81 0.98 -5.52
C ALA A 95 -7.18 1.35 -4.18
N ASP A 96 -6.83 0.36 -3.36
CA ASP A 96 -6.12 0.61 -2.11
C ASP A 96 -4.79 1.31 -2.35
N ILE A 97 -3.93 0.76 -3.19
CA ILE A 97 -2.60 1.28 -3.50
C ILE A 97 -2.68 2.70 -4.08
N TYR A 98 -3.50 2.91 -5.12
CA TYR A 98 -3.61 4.21 -5.77
C TYR A 98 -4.09 5.30 -4.83
N PHE A 99 -5.21 5.07 -4.13
CA PHE A 99 -5.77 6.08 -3.24
C PHE A 99 -4.96 6.26 -1.96
N SER A 100 -4.25 5.24 -1.48
CA SER A 100 -3.27 5.39 -0.41
C SER A 100 -2.10 6.29 -0.82
N ALA A 101 -1.63 6.18 -2.06
CA ALA A 101 -0.52 6.98 -2.56
C ALA A 101 -0.88 8.46 -2.78
N VAL A 102 -2.13 8.77 -3.15
CA VAL A 102 -2.56 10.14 -3.49
C VAL A 102 -3.30 10.86 -2.36
N THR A 103 -3.50 10.22 -1.22
CA THR A 103 -4.18 10.84 -0.07
C THR A 103 -3.24 11.01 1.12
N PRO A 104 -3.40 12.08 1.91
CA PRO A 104 -2.61 12.28 3.11
C PRO A 104 -2.73 11.08 4.05
N SER A 105 -1.61 10.67 4.63
CA SER A 105 -1.54 9.54 5.59
C SER A 105 -2.15 8.21 5.06
N ALA A 106 -2.16 8.01 3.73
CA ALA A 106 -2.69 6.82 3.07
C ALA A 106 -4.16 6.49 3.43
N THR A 107 -4.94 7.49 3.83
CA THR A 107 -6.31 7.28 4.38
C THR A 107 -7.35 6.92 3.33
N GLY A 108 -7.09 7.17 2.04
CA GLY A 108 -8.03 6.94 0.94
C GLY A 108 -8.13 5.52 0.43
N GLY A 109 -7.13 4.70 0.67
CA GLY A 109 -7.03 3.36 0.08
C GLY A 109 -8.14 2.42 0.53
N GLN A 110 -8.28 2.21 1.83
CA GLN A 110 -9.30 1.32 2.40
C GLN A 110 -10.73 1.71 2.00
N PRO A 111 -11.16 2.99 2.07
CA PRO A 111 -12.47 3.41 1.55
C PRO A 111 -12.65 3.17 0.05
N ALA A 112 -11.61 3.36 -0.75
CA ALA A 112 -11.68 3.13 -2.20
C ALA A 112 -11.82 1.64 -2.53
N SER A 113 -11.04 0.77 -1.88
CA SER A 113 -11.19 -0.68 -1.98
C SER A 113 -12.60 -1.11 -1.57
N ALA A 114 -13.11 -0.60 -0.43
CA ALA A 114 -14.46 -0.86 0.05
C ALA A 114 -15.54 -0.48 -0.97
N TYR A 115 -15.39 0.64 -1.65
CA TYR A 115 -16.34 1.09 -2.68
C TYR A 115 -16.49 0.05 -3.80
N PHE A 116 -15.36 -0.47 -4.34
CA PHE A 116 -15.43 -1.47 -5.40
C PHE A 116 -15.93 -2.83 -4.89
N MET A 117 -15.58 -3.24 -3.68
CA MET A 117 -16.08 -4.47 -3.05
C MET A 117 -17.60 -4.43 -2.90
N VAL A 118 -18.14 -3.32 -2.40
CA VAL A 118 -19.61 -3.14 -2.27
C VAL A 118 -20.30 -3.08 -3.64
N LYS A 119 -19.68 -2.44 -4.64
CA LYS A 119 -20.20 -2.44 -6.01
C LYS A 119 -20.21 -3.83 -6.66
N ASP A 120 -19.34 -4.71 -6.24
CA ASP A 120 -19.32 -6.11 -6.68
C ASP A 120 -20.25 -7.02 -5.86
N GLY A 121 -21.08 -6.43 -4.97
CA GLY A 121 -22.12 -7.13 -4.21
C GLY A 121 -21.68 -7.69 -2.87
N ILE A 122 -20.47 -7.37 -2.39
CA ILE A 122 -20.04 -7.74 -1.05
C ILE A 122 -20.73 -6.79 -0.05
N SER A 123 -21.36 -7.34 0.99
CA SER A 123 -22.03 -6.50 2.00
C SER A 123 -21.01 -5.59 2.71
N GLY A 124 -21.44 -4.39 3.12
CA GLY A 124 -20.57 -3.44 3.80
C GLY A 124 -19.93 -4.02 5.07
N VAL A 125 -20.66 -4.85 5.81
CA VAL A 125 -20.15 -5.55 7.00
C VAL A 125 -18.98 -6.48 6.66
N MET A 126 -19.16 -7.31 5.63
CA MET A 126 -18.12 -8.25 5.20
C MET A 126 -16.93 -7.51 4.57
N THR A 127 -17.20 -6.43 3.86
CA THR A 127 -16.16 -5.55 3.30
C THR A 127 -15.27 -4.99 4.42
N THR A 128 -15.86 -4.41 5.47
CA THR A 128 -15.09 -3.89 6.61
C THR A 128 -14.31 -4.99 7.32
N ALA A 129 -14.95 -6.16 7.54
CA ALA A 129 -14.27 -7.29 8.16
C ALA A 129 -13.10 -7.82 7.31
N ALA A 130 -13.27 -7.89 5.99
CA ALA A 130 -12.23 -8.35 5.06
C ALA A 130 -11.04 -7.38 5.01
N LEU A 131 -11.31 -6.11 4.90
CA LEU A 131 -10.26 -5.06 4.84
C LEU A 131 -9.50 -4.96 6.15
N LEU A 132 -10.19 -4.99 7.29
CA LEU A 132 -9.56 -4.95 8.60
C LEU A 132 -8.69 -6.20 8.85
N LEU A 133 -9.17 -7.39 8.45
CA LEU A 133 -8.40 -8.62 8.54
C LEU A 133 -7.18 -8.57 7.60
N ASN A 134 -7.34 -8.11 6.37
CA ASN A 134 -6.22 -7.97 5.43
C ASN A 134 -5.16 -7.01 5.96
N LEU A 135 -5.56 -5.86 6.49
CA LEU A 135 -4.64 -4.88 7.09
C LEU A 135 -3.89 -5.47 8.30
N PHE A 136 -4.57 -6.25 9.15
CA PHE A 136 -3.93 -6.97 10.24
C PHE A 136 -2.89 -7.98 9.74
N LEU A 137 -3.26 -8.84 8.78
CA LEU A 137 -2.36 -9.86 8.24
C LEU A 137 -1.17 -9.23 7.50
N TYR A 138 -1.40 -8.14 6.78
CA TYR A 138 -0.34 -7.33 6.18
C TYR A 138 0.65 -6.82 7.24
N THR A 139 0.15 -6.23 8.32
CA THR A 139 1.00 -5.70 9.41
C THR A 139 1.81 -6.81 10.07
N VAL A 140 1.18 -7.98 10.30
CA VAL A 140 1.88 -9.17 10.82
C VAL A 140 2.94 -9.67 9.83
N SER A 141 2.70 -9.61 8.52
CA SER A 141 3.68 -10.00 7.50
C SER A 141 4.91 -9.08 7.50
N VAL A 142 4.71 -7.77 7.67
CA VAL A 142 5.83 -6.81 7.82
C VAL A 142 6.64 -7.10 9.08
N LEU A 143 5.97 -7.38 10.20
CA LEU A 143 6.64 -7.78 11.45
C LEU A 143 7.42 -9.09 11.29
N ALA A 144 6.86 -10.08 10.61
CA ALA A 144 7.54 -11.34 10.35
C ALA A 144 8.84 -11.13 9.54
N ILE A 145 8.80 -10.30 8.48
CA ILE A 145 10.00 -9.92 7.73
C ILE A 145 11.01 -9.21 8.66
N GLY A 146 10.54 -8.28 9.50
CA GLY A 146 11.40 -7.59 10.46
C GLY A 146 12.09 -8.55 11.43
N ILE A 147 11.36 -9.51 11.99
CA ILE A 147 11.92 -10.55 12.87
C ILE A 147 12.97 -11.38 12.12
N ILE A 148 12.70 -11.79 10.89
CA ILE A 148 13.66 -12.51 10.04
C ILE A 148 14.94 -11.67 9.85
N CYS A 149 14.80 -10.36 9.57
CA CYS A 149 15.95 -9.46 9.43
C CYS A 149 16.78 -9.39 10.71
N PHE A 150 16.16 -9.21 11.87
CA PHE A 150 16.87 -9.13 13.14
C PHE A 150 17.53 -10.45 13.57
N ILE A 151 16.95 -11.60 13.18
CA ILE A 151 17.53 -12.91 13.51
C ILE A 151 18.71 -13.26 12.60
N PHE A 152 18.55 -13.07 11.27
CA PHE A 152 19.49 -13.61 10.29
C PHE A 152 20.54 -12.59 9.81
N LYS A 153 20.28 -11.30 9.92
CA LYS A 153 21.13 -10.23 9.40
C LYS A 153 21.17 -9.00 10.30
N PHE A 154 21.43 -9.26 11.58
CA PHE A 154 21.62 -8.19 12.58
C PHE A 154 22.86 -7.35 12.32
N ASP A 155 23.88 -7.94 11.68
CA ASP A 155 25.09 -7.25 11.22
C ASP A 155 24.76 -6.08 10.27
N ILE A 156 23.80 -6.27 9.35
CA ILE A 156 23.31 -5.21 8.47
C ILE A 156 22.64 -4.08 9.27
N PHE A 157 21.84 -4.41 10.29
CA PHE A 157 21.28 -3.39 11.17
C PHE A 157 22.36 -2.57 11.87
N LEU A 158 23.44 -3.23 12.31
CA LEU A 158 24.55 -2.55 12.97
C LEU A 158 25.36 -1.64 12.03
N SER A 159 25.36 -1.88 10.72
CA SER A 159 26.05 -1.05 9.73
C SER A 159 25.37 0.29 9.47
N TYR A 160 24.07 0.43 9.78
CA TYR A 160 23.37 1.70 9.64
C TYR A 160 23.91 2.78 10.60
N GLY A 161 23.82 4.04 10.19
CA GLY A 161 24.03 5.19 11.07
C GLY A 161 22.99 5.27 12.21
N LEU A 162 23.23 6.10 13.20
CA LEU A 162 22.35 6.23 14.38
C LEU A 162 20.90 6.61 14.00
N THR A 163 20.73 7.60 13.12
CA THR A 163 19.41 8.10 12.73
C THR A 163 18.56 7.03 12.02
N PRO A 164 19.03 6.32 10.98
CA PRO A 164 18.30 5.20 10.39
C PRO A 164 17.96 4.10 11.39
N LYS A 165 18.87 3.74 12.31
CA LYS A 165 18.59 2.75 13.37
C LYS A 165 17.39 3.15 14.21
N ILE A 166 17.31 4.42 14.61
CA ILE A 166 16.17 4.95 15.38
C ILE A 166 14.87 4.78 14.59
N PHE A 167 14.84 5.13 13.29
CA PHE A 167 13.66 4.95 12.45
C PHE A 167 13.27 3.48 12.28
N ILE A 168 14.24 2.58 12.10
CA ILE A 168 13.99 1.14 11.96
C ILE A 168 13.37 0.57 13.23
N ILE A 169 13.92 0.88 14.42
CA ILE A 169 13.39 0.42 15.70
C ILE A 169 12.01 1.03 15.95
N ALA A 170 11.86 2.35 15.77
CA ALA A 170 10.59 3.03 15.93
C ALA A 170 9.51 2.47 14.99
N GLY A 171 9.87 2.18 13.74
CA GLY A 171 8.98 1.55 12.77
C GLY A 171 8.55 0.16 13.19
N PHE A 172 9.48 -0.66 13.68
CA PHE A 172 9.15 -1.99 14.21
C PHE A 172 8.19 -1.91 15.40
N ILE A 173 8.44 -1.00 16.35
CA ILE A 173 7.56 -0.77 17.52
C ILE A 173 6.19 -0.25 17.07
N CYS A 174 6.14 0.72 16.16
CA CYS A 174 4.88 1.23 15.61
C CYS A 174 4.06 0.12 14.92
N GLN A 175 4.70 -0.75 14.14
CA GLN A 175 4.03 -1.88 13.51
C GLN A 175 3.53 -2.90 14.54
N LEU A 176 4.29 -3.16 15.61
CA LEU A 176 3.86 -4.04 16.69
C LEU A 176 2.62 -3.47 17.42
N VAL A 177 2.66 -2.20 17.77
CA VAL A 177 1.52 -1.51 18.40
C VAL A 177 0.30 -1.52 17.47
N LEU A 178 0.50 -1.25 16.18
CA LEU A 178 -0.56 -1.30 15.18
C LEU A 178 -1.15 -2.70 15.04
N ALA A 179 -0.32 -3.75 15.00
CA ALA A 179 -0.79 -5.13 14.94
C ALA A 179 -1.65 -5.49 16.17
N LEU A 180 -1.20 -5.14 17.37
CA LEU A 180 -1.95 -5.37 18.60
C LEU A 180 -3.28 -4.59 18.59
N PHE A 181 -3.27 -3.34 18.13
CA PHE A 181 -4.48 -2.54 18.01
C PHE A 181 -5.47 -3.13 17.02
N LEU A 182 -5.02 -3.53 15.83
CA LEU A 182 -5.85 -4.17 14.82
C LEU A 182 -6.40 -5.52 15.30
N PHE A 183 -5.59 -6.30 16.01
CA PHE A 183 -6.03 -7.54 16.64
C PHE A 183 -7.14 -7.29 17.67
N MET A 184 -6.99 -6.26 18.50
CA MET A 184 -8.03 -5.84 19.44
C MET A 184 -9.32 -5.40 18.73
N LEU A 185 -9.22 -4.67 17.60
CA LEU A 185 -10.38 -4.26 16.81
C LEU A 185 -11.11 -5.48 16.20
N LEU A 186 -10.37 -6.49 15.75
CA LEU A 186 -10.95 -7.71 15.19
C LEU A 186 -11.73 -8.52 16.24
N ILE A 187 -11.22 -8.61 17.47
CA ILE A 187 -11.81 -9.48 18.51
C ILE A 187 -12.77 -8.71 19.40
N ASN A 188 -12.44 -7.49 19.77
CA ASN A 188 -13.21 -6.71 20.75
C ASN A 188 -14.26 -5.83 20.09
N ARG A 189 -15.48 -6.39 19.92
CA ARG A 189 -16.64 -5.68 19.40
C ARG A 189 -16.89 -4.34 20.12
N LYS A 190 -16.76 -4.29 21.46
CA LYS A 190 -17.04 -3.09 22.24
C LYS A 190 -16.09 -1.95 21.88
N LEU A 191 -14.81 -2.27 21.63
CA LEU A 191 -13.81 -1.29 21.19
C LEU A 191 -14.14 -0.74 19.81
N LEU A 192 -14.39 -1.63 18.82
CA LEU A 192 -14.75 -1.23 17.46
C LEU A 192 -16.04 -0.39 17.45
N HIS A 193 -17.07 -0.83 18.19
CA HIS A 193 -18.33 -0.09 18.33
C HIS A 193 -18.09 1.31 18.90
N ARG A 194 -17.30 1.45 19.98
CA ARG A 194 -16.98 2.74 20.60
C ARG A 194 -16.29 3.68 19.60
N ILE A 195 -15.32 3.19 18.85
CA ILE A 195 -14.60 3.98 17.83
C ILE A 195 -15.55 4.43 16.72
N CYS A 196 -16.37 3.53 16.17
CA CYS A 196 -17.34 3.86 15.13
C CYS A 196 -18.38 4.86 15.63
N ARG A 197 -18.86 4.70 16.87
CA ARG A 197 -19.81 5.63 17.50
C ARG A 197 -19.21 7.03 17.65
N SER A 198 -17.98 7.12 18.17
CA SER A 198 -17.26 8.41 18.30
C SER A 198 -17.05 9.07 16.94
N PHE A 199 -16.74 8.28 15.91
CA PHE A 199 -16.56 8.80 14.56
C PHE A 199 -17.88 9.34 13.96
N ILE A 200 -18.99 8.61 14.12
CA ILE A 200 -20.33 9.08 13.74
C ILE A 200 -20.66 10.39 14.47
N HIS A 201 -20.46 10.46 15.77
CA HIS A 201 -20.70 11.66 16.58
C HIS A 201 -19.91 12.87 16.04
N ILE A 202 -18.61 12.70 15.76
CA ILE A 202 -17.77 13.76 15.18
C ILE A 202 -18.32 14.21 13.82
N LEU A 203 -18.68 13.27 12.94
CA LEU A 203 -19.23 13.58 11.60
C LEU A 203 -20.61 14.29 11.68
N CYS A 204 -21.42 13.98 12.67
CA CYS A 204 -22.67 14.69 12.95
C CYS A 204 -22.39 16.11 13.48
N LYS A 205 -21.42 16.25 14.39
CA LYS A 205 -21.02 17.55 14.95
C LYS A 205 -20.52 18.52 13.88
N ILE A 206 -19.75 18.05 12.91
CA ILE A 206 -19.29 18.86 11.75
C ILE A 206 -20.31 18.95 10.62
N ARG A 207 -21.57 18.53 10.87
CA ARG A 207 -22.72 18.60 9.96
C ARG A 207 -22.57 17.83 8.64
N ILE A 208 -21.66 16.87 8.54
CA ILE A 208 -21.54 15.97 7.38
C ILE A 208 -22.68 14.96 7.40
N PHE A 209 -23.08 14.48 8.57
CA PHE A 209 -24.19 13.56 8.76
C PHE A 209 -25.35 14.24 9.48
N LYS A 210 -26.58 13.84 9.11
CA LYS A 210 -27.84 14.17 9.78
C LYS A 210 -28.36 12.92 10.49
N ASN A 211 -29.20 13.08 11.52
CA ASN A 211 -29.85 12.00 12.27
C ASN A 211 -28.88 11.02 12.93
N GLU A 212 -28.25 11.47 14.02
CA GLU A 212 -27.28 10.69 14.78
C GLU A 212 -27.89 9.39 15.32
N ASP A 213 -29.10 9.44 15.89
CA ASP A 213 -29.76 8.29 16.53
C ASP A 213 -30.06 7.17 15.51
N GLU A 214 -30.56 7.50 14.32
CA GLU A 214 -30.81 6.51 13.27
C GLU A 214 -29.50 5.82 12.82
N ARG A 215 -28.39 6.57 12.77
CA ARG A 215 -27.10 6.02 12.40
C ARG A 215 -26.51 5.14 13.49
N GLN A 216 -26.73 5.47 14.74
CA GLN A 216 -26.29 4.66 15.89
C GLN A 216 -27.08 3.34 15.95
N GLN A 217 -28.40 3.34 15.75
CA GLN A 217 -29.20 2.10 15.64
C GLN A 217 -28.74 1.19 14.49
N ARG A 218 -28.45 1.78 13.32
CA ARG A 218 -27.87 1.03 12.20
C ARG A 218 -26.49 0.46 12.53
N LEU A 219 -25.68 1.17 13.31
CA LEU A 219 -24.38 0.70 13.76
C LEU A 219 -24.50 -0.52 14.67
N ASP A 220 -25.49 -0.57 15.56
CA ASP A 220 -25.70 -1.70 16.46
C ASP A 220 -26.02 -2.99 15.68
N ALA A 221 -26.96 -2.92 14.71
CA ALA A 221 -27.28 -4.03 13.82
C ALA A 221 -26.06 -4.47 12.97
N TYR A 222 -25.25 -3.49 12.54
CA TYR A 222 -24.02 -3.73 11.80
C TYR A 222 -22.98 -4.50 12.66
N MET A 223 -22.83 -4.12 13.93
CA MET A 223 -21.89 -4.75 14.87
C MET A 223 -22.27 -6.20 15.20
N ASP A 224 -23.55 -6.52 15.26
CA ASP A 224 -23.98 -7.92 15.46
C ASP A 224 -23.64 -8.80 14.26
N SER A 225 -23.84 -8.28 13.07
CA SER A 225 -23.47 -8.95 11.83
C SER A 225 -21.94 -9.10 11.69
N TYR A 226 -21.18 -8.07 12.07
CA TYR A 226 -19.71 -8.09 12.10
C TYR A 226 -19.17 -9.20 13.00
N ARG A 227 -19.70 -9.31 14.22
CA ARG A 227 -19.30 -10.35 15.17
C ARG A 227 -19.50 -11.78 14.61
N LYS A 228 -20.66 -12.01 13.96
CA LYS A 228 -20.94 -13.29 13.31
C LYS A 228 -19.91 -13.59 12.22
N SER A 229 -19.61 -12.58 11.40
CA SER A 229 -18.65 -12.70 10.29
C SER A 229 -17.23 -13.02 10.77
N ILE A 230 -16.72 -12.30 11.76
CA ILE A 230 -15.38 -12.56 12.32
C ILE A 230 -15.30 -13.96 12.94
N LYS A 231 -16.33 -14.42 13.64
CA LYS A 231 -16.37 -15.80 14.19
C LYS A 231 -16.29 -16.86 13.08
N ILE A 232 -16.92 -16.63 11.95
CA ILE A 232 -16.85 -17.55 10.80
C ILE A 232 -15.41 -17.62 10.28
N ILE A 233 -14.79 -16.47 9.98
CA ILE A 233 -13.47 -16.46 9.33
C ILE A 233 -12.37 -17.00 10.25
N ILE A 234 -12.43 -16.75 11.56
CA ILE A 234 -11.44 -17.27 12.52
C ILE A 234 -11.45 -18.81 12.57
N ARG A 235 -12.58 -19.44 12.30
CA ARG A 235 -12.68 -20.90 12.21
C ARG A 235 -12.01 -21.46 10.95
N HIS A 236 -11.89 -20.66 9.89
CA HIS A 236 -11.25 -21.02 8.62
C HIS A 236 -9.75 -20.75 8.62
N LYS A 237 -8.97 -21.46 9.46
CA LYS A 237 -7.52 -21.29 9.61
C LYS A 237 -6.76 -21.30 8.28
N LYS A 238 -7.17 -22.13 7.31
CA LYS A 238 -6.57 -22.20 5.97
C LYS A 238 -6.68 -20.86 5.23
N VAL A 239 -7.81 -20.17 5.34
CA VAL A 239 -8.04 -18.85 4.71
C VAL A 239 -7.09 -17.81 5.31
N ILE A 240 -6.99 -17.78 6.65
CA ILE A 240 -6.11 -16.84 7.36
C ILE A 240 -4.65 -17.08 6.98
N TRP A 241 -4.21 -18.36 7.00
CA TRP A 241 -2.83 -18.71 6.65
C TRP A 241 -2.50 -18.38 5.19
N LEU A 242 -3.41 -18.68 4.25
CA LEU A 242 -3.22 -18.38 2.85
C LEU A 242 -3.19 -16.85 2.59
N ALA A 243 -4.09 -16.09 3.23
CA ALA A 243 -4.09 -14.64 3.14
C ALA A 243 -2.82 -14.02 3.77
N PHE A 244 -2.33 -14.57 4.88
CA PHE A 244 -1.04 -14.18 5.46
C PHE A 244 0.12 -14.43 4.49
N LEU A 245 0.18 -15.63 3.89
CA LEU A 245 1.20 -15.97 2.91
C LEU A 245 1.15 -15.03 1.69
N MET A 246 -0.05 -14.70 1.20
CA MET A 246 -0.18 -13.73 0.10
C MET A 246 0.33 -12.33 0.50
N ASN A 247 0.05 -11.86 1.71
CA ASN A 247 0.59 -10.59 2.20
C ASN A 247 2.12 -10.64 2.40
N LEU A 248 2.67 -11.78 2.83
CA LEU A 248 4.12 -11.97 2.94
C LEU A 248 4.79 -11.93 1.55
N LEU A 249 4.21 -12.64 0.57
CA LEU A 249 4.68 -12.62 -0.82
C LEU A 249 4.53 -11.23 -1.45
N GLN A 250 3.43 -10.53 -1.15
CA GLN A 250 3.22 -9.14 -1.57
C GLN A 250 4.39 -8.26 -1.12
N ARG A 251 4.73 -8.30 0.16
CA ARG A 251 5.80 -7.46 0.70
C ARG A 251 7.17 -7.87 0.18
N SER A 252 7.41 -9.18 0.06
CA SER A 252 8.66 -9.70 -0.52
C SER A 252 8.81 -9.30 -2.00
N ALA A 253 7.73 -9.29 -2.77
CA ALA A 253 7.74 -8.81 -4.15
C ALA A 253 8.08 -7.33 -4.25
N GLN A 254 7.56 -6.48 -3.36
CA GLN A 254 7.95 -5.07 -3.32
C GLN A 254 9.44 -4.87 -3.01
N ILE A 255 9.97 -5.59 -2.04
CA ILE A 255 11.39 -5.56 -1.67
C ILE A 255 12.26 -6.04 -2.83
N ALA A 256 11.84 -7.08 -3.55
CA ALA A 256 12.54 -7.65 -4.67
C ALA A 256 12.71 -6.69 -5.87
N VAL A 257 11.87 -5.65 -5.98
CA VAL A 257 12.06 -4.60 -7.01
C VAL A 257 13.46 -3.99 -6.92
N SER A 258 13.89 -3.57 -5.72
CA SER A 258 15.23 -2.99 -5.52
C SER A 258 16.34 -4.01 -5.75
N VAL A 259 16.11 -5.29 -5.41
CA VAL A 259 17.05 -6.37 -5.69
C VAL A 259 17.26 -6.55 -7.19
N PHE A 260 16.19 -6.60 -7.97
CA PHE A 260 16.30 -6.75 -9.41
C PHE A 260 16.87 -5.52 -10.09
N VAL A 261 16.61 -4.31 -9.59
CA VAL A 261 17.27 -3.09 -10.07
C VAL A 261 18.77 -3.13 -9.77
N TYR A 262 19.17 -3.60 -8.60
CA TYR A 262 20.59 -3.80 -8.26
C TYR A 262 21.26 -4.80 -9.22
N MET A 263 20.63 -5.95 -9.46
CA MET A 263 21.12 -6.97 -10.40
C MET A 263 21.18 -6.45 -11.84
N ALA A 264 20.28 -5.53 -12.21
CA ALA A 264 20.28 -4.92 -13.53
C ALA A 264 21.47 -3.97 -13.77
N THR A 265 21.98 -3.35 -12.73
CA THR A 265 22.87 -2.18 -12.86
C THR A 265 24.26 -2.34 -12.26
N ILE A 266 24.37 -3.00 -11.14
CA ILE A 266 25.65 -3.10 -10.38
C ILE A 266 26.03 -4.54 -10.11
N GLY A 267 25.04 -5.34 -9.70
CA GLY A 267 25.25 -6.62 -9.05
C GLY A 267 25.56 -7.76 -10.00
N SER A 268 26.46 -8.63 -9.58
CA SER A 268 26.78 -9.87 -10.29
C SER A 268 26.67 -11.10 -9.38
N SER A 269 26.55 -10.91 -8.06
CA SER A 269 26.54 -12.04 -7.12
C SER A 269 25.18 -12.21 -6.41
N LEU A 270 24.82 -13.47 -6.16
CA LEU A 270 23.62 -13.82 -5.39
C LEU A 270 23.75 -13.37 -3.92
N SER A 271 24.94 -13.33 -3.37
CA SER A 271 25.22 -12.87 -2.01
C SER A 271 24.85 -11.41 -1.83
N ASP A 272 25.20 -10.56 -2.81
CA ASP A 272 24.89 -9.14 -2.78
C ASP A 272 23.38 -8.90 -2.95
N ALA A 273 22.73 -9.67 -3.84
CA ALA A 273 21.29 -9.64 -4.01
C ALA A 273 20.55 -9.92 -2.69
N VAL A 274 21.00 -10.92 -1.93
CA VAL A 274 20.46 -11.22 -0.59
C VAL A 274 20.69 -10.05 0.38
N THR A 275 21.88 -9.46 0.37
CA THR A 275 22.20 -8.29 1.22
C THR A 275 21.31 -7.11 0.88
N VAL A 276 21.11 -6.80 -0.40
CA VAL A 276 20.19 -5.75 -0.87
C VAL A 276 18.76 -6.03 -0.40
N TRP A 277 18.30 -7.30 -0.43
CA TRP A 277 16.98 -7.67 0.06
C TRP A 277 16.81 -7.31 1.55
N PHE A 278 17.78 -7.61 2.39
CA PHE A 278 17.74 -7.28 3.82
C PHE A 278 17.84 -5.78 4.08
N LEU A 279 18.70 -5.05 3.36
CA LEU A 279 18.80 -3.60 3.43
C LEU A 279 17.44 -2.96 3.10
N GLN A 280 16.81 -3.41 2.02
CA GLN A 280 15.51 -2.92 1.61
C GLN A 280 14.38 -3.30 2.59
N ALA A 281 14.46 -4.48 3.20
CA ALA A 281 13.53 -4.91 4.24
C ALA A 281 13.60 -4.01 5.49
N TYR A 282 14.80 -3.64 5.93
CA TYR A 282 15.01 -2.66 7.01
C TYR A 282 14.47 -1.28 6.63
N THR A 283 14.64 -0.85 5.37
CA THR A 283 14.07 0.39 4.88
C THR A 283 12.54 0.40 5.01
N VAL A 284 11.88 -0.69 4.60
CA VAL A 284 10.42 -0.82 4.72
C VAL A 284 9.96 -0.72 6.17
N LEU A 285 10.68 -1.31 7.12
CA LEU A 285 10.38 -1.17 8.54
C LEU A 285 10.47 0.29 9.01
N GLY A 286 11.58 0.96 8.70
CA GLY A 286 11.82 2.32 9.14
C GLY A 286 10.88 3.35 8.50
N ALA A 287 10.57 3.19 7.23
CA ALA A 287 9.70 4.11 6.49
C ALA A 287 8.25 4.13 7.01
N ASN A 288 7.78 3.02 7.56
CA ASN A 288 6.42 2.93 8.14
C ASN A 288 6.24 3.73 9.45
N THR A 289 7.29 4.36 9.97
CA THR A 289 7.23 5.20 11.19
C THR A 289 6.42 6.46 10.97
N VAL A 290 6.49 7.03 9.75
CA VAL A 290 5.89 8.34 9.47
C VAL A 290 4.77 8.20 8.45
N PRO A 291 3.58 8.74 8.73
CA PRO A 291 2.42 8.65 7.85
C PRO A 291 2.51 9.64 6.66
N VAL A 292 3.59 9.55 5.89
CA VAL A 292 3.78 10.32 4.66
C VAL A 292 3.41 9.45 3.46
N PRO A 293 2.63 9.97 2.50
CA PRO A 293 2.32 9.23 1.28
C PRO A 293 3.59 8.73 0.59
N GLY A 294 3.67 7.41 0.37
CA GLY A 294 4.85 6.78 -0.23
C GLY A 294 6.13 6.81 0.62
N GLY A 295 6.09 7.27 1.88
CA GLY A 295 7.27 7.37 2.75
C GLY A 295 8.35 8.35 2.26
N VAL A 296 7.98 9.31 1.39
CA VAL A 296 8.91 10.25 0.75
C VAL A 296 9.86 10.91 1.74
N GLY A 297 11.13 10.91 1.41
CA GLY A 297 12.22 11.47 2.20
C GLY A 297 12.79 10.49 3.22
N ILE A 298 11.99 9.89 4.10
CA ILE A 298 12.47 8.96 5.12
C ILE A 298 12.84 7.61 4.51
N TYR A 299 11.99 7.09 3.63
CA TYR A 299 12.29 5.89 2.88
C TYR A 299 13.60 6.04 2.10
N ASP A 300 13.72 7.13 1.33
CA ASP A 300 14.86 7.42 0.49
C ASP A 300 16.14 7.59 1.33
N TYR A 301 16.03 8.30 2.47
CA TYR A 301 17.13 8.49 3.41
C TYR A 301 17.65 7.16 3.99
N ILE A 302 16.75 6.28 4.45
CA ILE A 302 17.14 4.98 5.01
C ILE A 302 17.73 4.09 3.92
N THR A 303 17.12 4.07 2.72
CA THR A 303 17.59 3.30 1.57
C THR A 303 19.02 3.70 1.18
N ILE A 304 19.24 4.98 0.94
CA ILE A 304 20.57 5.48 0.54
C ILE A 304 21.61 5.21 1.63
N ASN A 305 21.27 5.48 2.91
CA ASN A 305 22.19 5.21 4.01
C ASN A 305 22.58 3.73 4.12
N GLY A 306 21.59 2.83 3.95
CA GLY A 306 21.84 1.39 3.94
C GLY A 306 22.72 0.95 2.77
N PHE A 307 22.39 1.40 1.56
CA PHE A 307 23.16 1.02 0.36
C PHE A 307 24.57 1.58 0.33
N CYS A 308 24.85 2.70 0.99
CA CYS A 308 26.22 3.22 1.17
C CYS A 308 27.15 2.24 1.92
N SER A 309 26.62 1.21 2.56
CA SER A 309 27.46 0.15 3.18
C SER A 309 28.06 -0.83 2.16
N ILE A 310 27.49 -0.92 0.95
CA ILE A 310 27.92 -1.89 -0.09
C ILE A 310 28.25 -1.22 -1.44
N MET A 311 27.97 0.06 -1.62
CA MET A 311 28.22 0.79 -2.86
C MET A 311 28.51 2.27 -2.60
N THR A 312 28.94 3.00 -3.63
CA THR A 312 29.18 4.44 -3.54
C THR A 312 27.86 5.21 -3.37
N LYS A 313 27.90 6.39 -2.78
CA LYS A 313 26.70 7.24 -2.57
C LYS A 313 26.01 7.56 -3.90
N ALA A 314 26.74 7.84 -4.97
CA ALA A 314 26.17 8.10 -6.28
C ALA A 314 25.40 6.88 -6.81
N GLN A 315 25.97 5.68 -6.73
CA GLN A 315 25.29 4.43 -7.11
C GLN A 315 24.04 4.18 -6.26
N ALA A 316 24.11 4.39 -4.94
CA ALA A 316 22.96 4.23 -4.04
C ALA A 316 21.79 5.16 -4.41
N VAL A 317 22.08 6.40 -4.77
CA VAL A 317 21.08 7.38 -5.23
C VAL A 317 20.48 6.98 -6.57
N HIS A 318 21.31 6.58 -7.55
CA HIS A 318 20.79 6.13 -8.86
C HIS A 318 19.92 4.88 -8.72
N LEU A 319 20.32 3.93 -7.88
CA LEU A 319 19.54 2.71 -7.60
C LEU A 319 18.22 3.05 -6.93
N ASP A 320 18.22 3.91 -5.92
CA ASP A 320 17.01 4.31 -5.21
C ASP A 320 16.03 5.03 -6.16
N LEU A 321 16.51 5.98 -6.99
CA LEU A 321 15.70 6.67 -7.99
C LEU A 321 15.04 5.69 -8.98
N LEU A 322 15.80 4.74 -9.52
CA LEU A 322 15.29 3.77 -10.47
C LEU A 322 14.30 2.79 -9.82
N ALA A 323 14.67 2.25 -8.66
CA ALA A 323 13.80 1.36 -7.88
C ALA A 323 12.50 2.06 -7.49
N ARG A 324 12.57 3.32 -7.08
CA ARG A 324 11.41 4.16 -6.74
C ARG A 324 10.53 4.45 -7.96
N SER A 325 11.15 4.71 -9.11
CA SER A 325 10.43 4.91 -10.37
C SER A 325 9.56 3.71 -10.72
N LEU A 326 10.04 2.50 -10.50
CA LEU A 326 9.32 1.26 -10.77
C LEU A 326 8.35 0.90 -9.65
N SER A 327 8.79 0.94 -8.38
CA SER A 327 8.00 0.47 -7.24
C SER A 327 6.89 1.43 -6.81
N PHE A 328 7.03 2.72 -7.07
CA PHE A 328 6.05 3.73 -6.65
C PHE A 328 5.34 4.36 -7.84
N TYR A 329 6.06 5.08 -8.73
CA TYR A 329 5.40 5.86 -9.79
C TYR A 329 4.75 4.98 -10.86
N PHE A 330 5.46 3.96 -11.35
CA PHE A 330 4.92 3.03 -12.35
C PHE A 330 3.78 2.18 -11.76
N CYS A 331 3.90 1.77 -10.49
CA CYS A 331 2.84 1.09 -9.76
C CYS A 331 1.55 1.90 -9.72
N ILE A 332 1.63 3.16 -9.31
CA ILE A 332 0.47 4.05 -9.22
C ILE A 332 -0.14 4.26 -10.61
N PHE A 333 0.67 4.38 -11.65
CA PHE A 333 0.18 4.50 -13.02
C PHE A 333 -0.64 3.27 -13.44
N ILE A 334 -0.14 2.05 -13.21
CA ILE A 334 -0.87 0.79 -13.50
C ILE A 334 -2.18 0.73 -12.70
N CYS A 335 -2.12 1.02 -11.41
CA CYS A 335 -3.28 1.00 -10.52
C CYS A 335 -4.34 2.02 -10.97
N GLY A 336 -3.92 3.26 -11.23
CA GLY A 336 -4.82 4.33 -11.69
C GLY A 336 -5.49 4.01 -13.02
N PHE A 337 -4.73 3.47 -13.98
CA PHE A 337 -5.25 3.06 -15.27
C PHE A 337 -6.26 1.91 -15.13
N SER A 338 -5.98 0.92 -14.30
CA SER A 338 -6.86 -0.21 -14.03
C SER A 338 -8.19 0.22 -13.39
N ILE A 339 -8.12 1.15 -12.44
CA ILE A 339 -9.30 1.75 -11.79
C ILE A 339 -10.12 2.53 -12.79
N LEU A 340 -9.50 3.32 -13.66
CA LEU A 340 -10.19 4.10 -14.68
C LEU A 340 -10.96 3.19 -15.64
N ILE A 341 -10.35 2.12 -16.13
CA ILE A 341 -11.01 1.12 -16.98
C ILE A 341 -12.23 0.53 -16.26
N ARG A 342 -12.05 0.11 -15.00
CA ARG A 342 -13.13 -0.48 -14.20
C ARG A 342 -14.27 0.51 -13.97
N TYR A 343 -13.97 1.77 -13.67
CA TYR A 343 -14.95 2.82 -13.47
C TYR A 343 -15.78 3.08 -14.73
N ILE A 344 -15.13 3.20 -15.90
CA ILE A 344 -15.79 3.38 -17.19
C ILE A 344 -16.73 2.19 -17.50
N TRP A 345 -16.26 0.97 -17.22
CA TRP A 345 -17.06 -0.24 -17.43
C TRP A 345 -18.31 -0.28 -16.53
N LEU A 346 -18.16 0.05 -15.25
CA LEU A 346 -19.31 0.13 -14.32
C LEU A 346 -20.33 1.18 -14.74
N ARG A 347 -19.87 2.34 -15.22
CA ARG A 347 -20.74 3.42 -15.70
C ARG A 347 -21.54 3.00 -16.93
N LYS A 348 -20.89 2.33 -17.89
CA LYS A 348 -21.58 1.79 -19.09
C LYS A 348 -22.63 0.73 -18.72
N LYS A 349 -22.32 -0.15 -17.75
CA LYS A 349 -23.25 -1.17 -17.28
C LYS A 349 -24.49 -0.56 -16.61
N SER A 350 -24.31 0.45 -15.77
CA SER A 350 -25.39 1.18 -15.10
C SER A 350 -26.29 1.90 -16.11
N HIS A 351 -25.72 2.53 -17.13
CA HIS A 351 -26.49 3.20 -18.19
C HIS A 351 -27.34 2.21 -19.00
N LYS A 352 -26.77 1.05 -19.37
CA LYS A 352 -27.52 0.00 -20.07
C LYS A 352 -28.67 -0.58 -19.23
N ALA A 353 -28.47 -0.75 -17.92
CA ALA A 353 -29.51 -1.24 -17.02
C ALA A 353 -30.67 -0.24 -16.91
N LYS A 354 -30.36 1.06 -16.87
CA LYS A 354 -31.38 2.12 -16.83
C LYS A 354 -32.26 2.13 -18.10
N ILE A 355 -31.64 2.06 -19.29
CA ILE A 355 -32.36 2.01 -20.58
C ILE A 355 -33.26 0.75 -20.70
N ARG A 356 -32.86 -0.36 -20.07
CA ARG A 356 -33.61 -1.61 -20.08
C ARG A 356 -34.83 -1.58 -19.15
N ASN A 357 -34.80 -0.78 -18.08
CA ASN A 357 -35.91 -0.63 -17.15
C ASN A 357 -36.91 0.45 -17.60
N ASP A 358 -36.47 1.35 -18.51
CA ASP A 358 -37.33 2.42 -19.08
C ASP A 358 -38.05 1.95 -20.37
N LYS A 359 -37.82 0.70 -20.80
CA LYS A 359 -38.59 -0.02 -21.87
C LYS A 359 -39.48 -1.10 -21.27
#